data_147a1689ce85630e359a6705223668c8
#
_entry.id   147a1689ce85630e359a6705223668c8
#
_cell.length_a   1.000
_cell.length_b   1.000
_cell.length_c   1.000
_cell.angle_alpha   90.00
_cell.angle_beta   90.00
_cell.angle_gamma   90.00
#
_symmetry.space_group_name_H-M   'P 1'
#
loop_
_entity.id
_entity.type
_entity.pdbx_description
1 polymer ?
#
loop_
_entity_poly.entity_id
_entity_poly.type
_entity_poly.pdbx_seq_one_letter_code
_entity_poly.pdbx_strand_id
1 'polypeptide(L)'
;MLTYIVRTPRFNKYQYSNKPDTKAHAELVRKAAPEGMVLLENNGVLPLKDVKRVALYGTGSYDFIAGGTGSGNVNKPYIRNVAEGLTVNGLEVNQDIQKWYEQYIAFAKTSLKNNGGAGGVLLGDPVISEMEVSRDFIVKMEPSTDIAIFTLSRNAGEGGDRYAKDGDWTLTGQERELIQTLADVYHAAGKQFVVV
;
A
#
# COMPACT_ATOMS: atom_id res chain seq x y z
N MET A 1 36.67 16.14 16.95
CA MET A 1 36.43 16.70 15.59
C MET A 1 37.38 16.11 14.53
N LEU A 2 38.74 16.12 14.75
CA LEU A 2 39.67 15.52 13.78
C LEU A 2 39.34 14.06 13.39
N THR A 3 38.94 13.23 14.36
CA THR A 3 38.59 11.84 14.12
C THR A 3 37.44 11.70 13.10
N TYR A 4 36.48 12.61 13.09
CA TYR A 4 35.41 12.61 12.10
C TYR A 4 35.91 13.04 10.73
N ILE A 5 36.75 14.08 10.68
CA ILE A 5 37.29 14.59 9.41
C ILE A 5 38.09 13.51 8.67
N VAL A 6 39.05 12.85 9.37
CA VAL A 6 39.88 11.81 8.76
C VAL A 6 39.08 10.55 8.31
N ARG A 7 37.91 10.36 8.84
CA ARG A 7 36.99 9.26 8.43
C ARG A 7 36.04 9.64 7.32
N THR A 8 35.99 10.91 6.92
CA THR A 8 35.07 11.31 5.85
C THR A 8 35.51 10.74 4.52
N PRO A 9 34.60 10.40 3.65
CA PRO A 9 34.88 9.97 2.27
C PRO A 9 35.73 11.02 1.53
N ARG A 10 35.46 12.31 1.75
CA ARG A 10 36.21 13.40 1.12
C ARG A 10 37.69 13.42 1.53
N PHE A 11 37.99 13.23 2.82
CA PHE A 11 39.36 13.15 3.30
C PHE A 11 40.12 11.98 2.67
N ASN A 12 39.42 10.86 2.50
CA ASN A 12 39.96 9.64 1.86
C ASN A 12 39.93 9.70 0.32
N LYS A 13 39.74 10.88 -0.25
CA LYS A 13 39.78 11.12 -1.72
C LYS A 13 38.79 10.24 -2.50
N TYR A 14 37.64 9.92 -1.88
CA TYR A 14 36.58 9.18 -2.56
C TYR A 14 36.10 9.90 -3.82
N GLN A 15 36.01 9.18 -4.93
CA GLN A 15 35.52 9.73 -6.18
C GLN A 15 34.00 9.80 -6.15
N TYR A 16 33.48 11.02 -6.17
CA TYR A 16 32.03 11.26 -6.19
C TYR A 16 31.50 11.21 -7.61
N SER A 17 30.27 10.72 -7.73
CA SER A 17 29.50 10.80 -8.95
C SER A 17 28.15 11.44 -8.66
N ASN A 18 27.68 12.29 -9.57
CA ASN A 18 26.30 12.78 -9.58
C ASN A 18 25.37 11.90 -10.44
N LYS A 19 25.84 10.75 -10.85
CA LYS A 19 25.10 9.74 -11.65
C LYS A 19 25.01 8.44 -10.82
N PRO A 20 24.10 8.37 -9.83
CA PRO A 20 23.95 7.14 -9.05
C PRO A 20 23.38 6.03 -9.94
N ASP A 21 23.76 4.80 -9.67
CA ASP A 21 23.12 3.62 -10.28
C ASP A 21 21.76 3.36 -9.63
N THR A 22 20.74 4.08 -10.11
CA THR A 22 19.38 3.99 -9.57
C THR A 22 18.76 2.61 -9.78
N LYS A 23 19.22 1.84 -10.80
CA LYS A 23 18.73 0.48 -11.02
C LYS A 23 19.27 -0.45 -9.93
N ALA A 24 20.56 -0.42 -9.65
CA ALA A 24 21.15 -1.21 -8.56
C ALA A 24 20.55 -0.83 -7.19
N HIS A 25 20.27 0.45 -6.97
CA HIS A 25 19.60 0.90 -5.75
C HIS A 25 18.17 0.35 -5.64
N ALA A 26 17.40 0.34 -6.72
CA ALA A 26 16.05 -0.24 -6.74
C ALA A 26 16.07 -1.75 -6.45
N GLU A 27 17.05 -2.48 -7.00
CA GLU A 27 17.25 -3.90 -6.71
C GLU A 27 17.61 -4.15 -5.24
N LEU A 28 18.44 -3.28 -4.65
CA LEU A 28 18.78 -3.34 -3.23
C LEU A 28 17.55 -3.09 -2.34
N VAL A 29 16.77 -2.05 -2.66
CA VAL A 29 15.53 -1.73 -1.93
C VAL A 29 14.53 -2.90 -2.01
N ARG A 30 14.40 -3.52 -3.18
CA ARG A 30 13.53 -4.70 -3.35
C ARG A 30 13.95 -5.88 -2.46
N LYS A 31 15.24 -6.06 -2.23
CA LYS A 31 15.76 -7.10 -1.32
C LYS A 31 15.58 -6.74 0.14
N ALA A 32 15.72 -5.45 0.47
CA ALA A 32 15.62 -4.98 1.84
C ALA A 32 14.15 -4.86 2.33
N ALA A 33 13.20 -4.56 1.44
CA ALA A 33 11.81 -4.35 1.81
C ALA A 33 11.18 -5.53 2.58
N PRO A 34 11.36 -6.81 2.17
CA PRO A 34 10.83 -7.95 2.92
C PRO A 34 11.39 -8.08 4.34
N GLU A 35 12.62 -7.62 4.59
CA GLU A 35 13.24 -7.64 5.92
C GLU A 35 12.56 -6.68 6.91
N GLY A 36 11.84 -5.68 6.39
CA GLY A 36 11.04 -4.75 7.18
C GLY A 36 9.58 -5.19 7.36
N MET A 37 9.15 -6.28 6.73
CA MET A 37 7.79 -6.78 6.84
C MET A 37 7.63 -7.65 8.09
N VAL A 38 6.55 -7.45 8.83
CA VAL A 38 6.23 -8.24 10.03
C VAL A 38 4.99 -9.06 9.78
N LEU A 39 5.11 -10.38 9.88
CA LEU A 39 3.98 -11.30 9.85
C LEU A 39 3.39 -11.38 11.26
N LEU A 40 2.25 -10.73 11.46
CA LEU A 40 1.60 -10.65 12.78
C LEU A 40 0.87 -11.95 13.13
N GLU A 41 0.20 -12.54 12.14
CA GLU A 41 -0.54 -13.78 12.30
C GLU A 41 -0.57 -14.54 10.98
N ASN A 42 -0.46 -15.87 11.03
CA ASN A 42 -0.60 -16.74 9.88
C ASN A 42 -1.14 -18.11 10.30
N ASN A 43 -2.36 -18.39 9.94
CA ASN A 43 -3.00 -19.69 10.15
C ASN A 43 -2.76 -20.70 9.00
N GLY A 44 -1.70 -20.50 8.23
CA GLY A 44 -1.30 -21.38 7.13
C GLY A 44 -1.70 -20.89 5.74
N VAL A 45 -2.31 -19.69 5.61
CA VAL A 45 -2.66 -19.10 4.31
C VAL A 45 -1.43 -18.64 3.53
N LEU A 46 -0.40 -18.18 4.22
CA LEU A 46 0.86 -17.75 3.62
C LEU A 46 1.96 -18.81 3.80
N PRO A 47 2.81 -19.04 2.79
CA PRO A 47 2.76 -18.45 1.46
C PRO A 47 1.56 -18.95 0.65
N LEU A 48 1.03 -18.11 -0.24
CA LEU A 48 -0.10 -18.48 -1.10
C LEU A 48 0.24 -19.71 -1.94
N LYS A 49 -0.63 -20.73 -1.91
CA LYS A 49 -0.50 -21.95 -2.70
C LYS A 49 -1.78 -22.18 -3.48
N ASP A 50 -1.64 -22.59 -4.73
CA ASP A 50 -2.76 -22.92 -5.63
C ASP A 50 -3.76 -21.76 -5.85
N VAL A 51 -3.33 -20.52 -5.58
CA VAL A 51 -4.09 -19.29 -5.82
C VAL A 51 -3.72 -18.75 -7.20
N LYS A 52 -4.73 -18.40 -7.98
CA LYS A 52 -4.57 -17.74 -9.27
C LYS A 52 -5.31 -16.41 -9.34
N ARG A 53 -6.54 -16.37 -8.84
CA ARG A 53 -7.44 -15.21 -8.97
C ARG A 53 -7.65 -14.56 -7.61
N VAL A 54 -7.31 -13.30 -7.52
CA VAL A 54 -7.35 -12.51 -6.28
C VAL A 54 -8.47 -11.48 -6.34
N ALA A 55 -9.33 -11.48 -5.34
CA ALA A 55 -10.20 -10.35 -5.02
C ALA A 55 -9.41 -9.37 -4.18
N LEU A 56 -8.91 -8.31 -4.80
CA LEU A 56 -8.08 -7.32 -4.12
C LEU A 56 -8.92 -6.12 -3.73
N TYR A 57 -9.04 -5.87 -2.44
CA TYR A 57 -9.77 -4.76 -1.83
C TYR A 57 -8.82 -3.79 -1.14
N GLY A 58 -9.34 -2.62 -0.83
CA GLY A 58 -8.60 -1.56 -0.14
C GLY A 58 -8.06 -0.50 -1.08
N THR A 59 -8.33 0.76 -0.75
CA THR A 59 -7.82 1.92 -1.50
C THR A 59 -6.30 1.87 -1.63
N GLY A 60 -5.59 1.44 -0.57
CA GLY A 60 -4.14 1.26 -0.56
C GLY A 60 -3.61 0.22 -1.54
N SER A 61 -4.45 -0.69 -2.02
CA SER A 61 -4.07 -1.68 -3.03
C SER A 61 -3.78 -1.06 -4.40
N TYR A 62 -4.43 0.05 -4.71
CA TYR A 62 -4.41 0.72 -6.01
C TYR A 62 -3.78 2.11 -5.94
N ASP A 63 -3.98 2.84 -4.83
CA ASP A 63 -3.34 4.13 -4.54
C ASP A 63 -2.29 3.95 -3.44
N PHE A 64 -1.19 3.30 -3.79
CA PHE A 64 -0.15 2.90 -2.85
C PHE A 64 0.66 4.09 -2.36
N ILE A 65 0.80 4.22 -1.05
CA ILE A 65 1.61 5.27 -0.42
C ILE A 65 3.08 4.85 -0.47
N ALA A 66 3.83 5.39 -1.43
CA ALA A 66 5.23 5.05 -1.66
C ALA A 66 6.23 5.93 -0.91
N GLY A 67 5.76 6.77 -0.02
CA GLY A 67 6.59 7.65 0.81
C GLY A 67 5.73 8.40 1.82
N GLY A 68 6.33 8.86 2.91
CA GLY A 68 5.67 9.65 3.92
C GLY A 68 5.42 11.10 3.48
N THR A 69 4.98 11.93 4.42
CA THR A 69 4.87 13.39 4.26
C THR A 69 6.23 14.06 4.44
N GLY A 70 6.34 15.32 4.06
CA GLY A 70 7.56 16.11 4.22
C GLY A 70 8.69 15.65 3.31
N SER A 71 9.91 15.57 3.84
CA SER A 71 11.12 15.17 3.10
C SER A 71 11.08 13.72 2.57
N GLY A 72 10.19 12.88 3.10
CA GLY A 72 9.93 11.54 2.58
C GLY A 72 9.17 11.51 1.26
N ASN A 73 8.51 12.62 0.87
CA ASN A 73 7.78 12.73 -0.39
C ASN A 73 8.70 13.16 -1.54
N VAL A 74 9.60 12.28 -1.93
CA VAL A 74 10.56 12.52 -3.01
C VAL A 74 9.96 12.26 -4.39
N ASN A 75 10.62 12.78 -5.43
CA ASN A 75 10.27 12.45 -6.81
C ASN A 75 10.58 10.99 -7.10
N LYS A 76 9.54 10.22 -7.31
CA LYS A 76 9.60 8.78 -7.58
C LYS A 76 9.52 8.53 -9.09
N PRO A 77 10.46 7.80 -9.72
CA PRO A 77 10.40 7.50 -11.15
C PRO A 77 9.20 6.61 -11.49
N TYR A 78 8.76 5.79 -10.56
CA TYR A 78 7.54 4.97 -10.63
C TYR A 78 7.09 4.57 -9.22
N ILE A 79 5.85 4.18 -9.12
CA ILE A 79 5.27 3.52 -7.94
C ILE A 79 4.73 2.17 -8.40
N ARG A 80 5.03 1.12 -7.65
CA ARG A 80 4.46 -0.21 -7.88
C ARG A 80 3.42 -0.46 -6.80
N ASN A 81 2.15 -0.50 -7.17
CA ASN A 81 1.06 -0.81 -6.25
C ASN A 81 0.90 -2.34 -6.03
N VAL A 82 0.02 -2.72 -5.12
CA VAL A 82 -0.19 -4.14 -4.77
C VAL A 82 -0.77 -4.92 -5.94
N ALA A 83 -1.73 -4.35 -6.69
CA ALA A 83 -2.32 -5.00 -7.86
C ALA A 83 -1.26 -5.33 -8.92
N GLU A 84 -0.38 -4.38 -9.25
CA GLU A 84 0.74 -4.59 -10.16
C GLU A 84 1.73 -5.63 -9.61
N GLY A 85 2.01 -5.59 -8.30
CA GLY A 85 2.89 -6.55 -7.65
C GLY A 85 2.37 -7.99 -7.76
N LEU A 86 1.09 -8.20 -7.52
CA LEU A 86 0.44 -9.51 -7.68
C LEU A 86 0.49 -9.99 -9.14
N THR A 87 0.16 -9.11 -10.08
CA THR A 87 0.15 -9.43 -11.51
C THR A 87 1.55 -9.82 -12.03
N VAL A 88 2.60 -9.10 -11.63
CA VAL A 88 3.98 -9.42 -12.00
C VAL A 88 4.43 -10.78 -11.45
N ASN A 89 3.84 -11.22 -10.34
CA ASN A 89 4.08 -12.53 -9.75
C ASN A 89 3.11 -13.63 -10.27
N GLY A 90 2.37 -13.37 -11.34
CA GLY A 90 1.55 -14.36 -12.04
C GLY A 90 0.16 -14.58 -11.46
N LEU A 91 -0.31 -13.68 -10.60
CA LEU A 91 -1.67 -13.71 -10.06
C LEU A 91 -2.60 -12.79 -10.89
N GLU A 92 -3.83 -13.19 -11.02
CA GLU A 92 -4.87 -12.43 -11.74
C GLU A 92 -5.71 -11.64 -10.71
N VAL A 93 -5.63 -10.31 -10.78
CA VAL A 93 -6.50 -9.44 -9.98
C VAL A 93 -7.85 -9.30 -10.67
N ASN A 94 -8.94 -9.47 -9.89
CA ASN A 94 -10.29 -9.32 -10.41
C ASN A 94 -10.52 -7.92 -10.97
N GLN A 95 -10.84 -7.85 -12.27
CA GLN A 95 -10.89 -6.60 -13.03
C GLN A 95 -12.10 -5.73 -12.68
N ASP A 96 -13.21 -6.32 -12.21
CA ASP A 96 -14.39 -5.55 -11.83
C ASP A 96 -14.16 -4.82 -10.51
N ILE A 97 -13.51 -5.48 -9.55
CA ILE A 97 -13.11 -4.87 -8.28
C ILE A 97 -12.07 -3.77 -8.56
N GLN A 98 -11.05 -4.06 -9.36
CA GLN A 98 -10.00 -3.09 -9.72
C GLN A 98 -10.58 -1.83 -10.35
N LYS A 99 -11.39 -1.97 -11.39
CA LYS A 99 -12.03 -0.83 -12.08
C LYS A 99 -12.86 0.02 -11.13
N TRP A 100 -13.58 -0.61 -10.21
CA TRP A 100 -14.41 0.11 -9.27
C TRP A 100 -13.56 0.96 -8.30
N TYR A 101 -12.49 0.39 -7.76
CA TYR A 101 -11.55 1.15 -6.92
C TYR A 101 -10.85 2.27 -7.70
N GLU A 102 -10.38 1.99 -8.92
CA GLU A 102 -9.72 3.01 -9.76
C GLU A 102 -10.65 4.20 -10.07
N GLN A 103 -11.93 3.93 -10.36
CA GLN A 103 -12.93 4.98 -10.58
C GLN A 103 -13.19 5.80 -9.31
N TYR A 104 -13.34 5.13 -8.17
CA TYR A 104 -13.49 5.80 -6.88
C TYR A 104 -12.30 6.71 -6.56
N ILE A 105 -11.08 6.19 -6.70
CA ILE A 105 -9.84 6.92 -6.45
C ILE A 105 -9.74 8.16 -7.37
N ALA A 106 -10.03 8.00 -8.65
CA ALA A 106 -10.02 9.11 -9.61
C ALA A 106 -11.03 10.21 -9.23
N PHE A 107 -12.24 9.82 -8.85
CA PHE A 107 -13.26 10.74 -8.36
C PHE A 107 -12.84 11.44 -7.07
N ALA A 108 -12.34 10.71 -6.08
CA ALA A 108 -11.89 11.25 -4.81
C ALA A 108 -10.74 12.25 -4.98
N LYS A 109 -9.74 11.92 -5.81
CA LYS A 109 -8.63 12.83 -6.13
C LYS A 109 -9.09 14.12 -6.80
N THR A 110 -10.06 14.02 -7.70
CA THR A 110 -10.64 15.20 -8.36
C THR A 110 -11.41 16.09 -7.38
N SER A 111 -12.22 15.49 -6.52
CA SER A 111 -12.97 16.19 -5.47
C SER A 111 -12.05 16.90 -4.47
N LEU A 112 -10.97 16.25 -4.04
CA LEU A 112 -9.98 16.83 -3.13
C LEU A 112 -9.29 18.05 -3.77
N LYS A 113 -8.91 17.97 -5.04
CA LYS A 113 -8.31 19.11 -5.76
C LYS A 113 -9.27 20.30 -5.84
N ASN A 114 -10.53 20.06 -6.19
CA ASN A 114 -11.54 21.11 -6.35
C ASN A 114 -11.89 21.79 -5.02
N ASN A 115 -11.76 21.10 -3.89
CA ASN A 115 -12.05 21.64 -2.56
C ASN A 115 -10.82 22.26 -1.86
N GLY A 116 -9.74 22.55 -2.59
CA GLY A 116 -8.54 23.18 -2.05
C GLY A 116 -7.67 22.24 -1.21
N GLY A 117 -7.93 20.94 -1.24
CA GLY A 117 -7.12 19.90 -0.62
C GLY A 117 -5.85 19.62 -1.43
N ALA A 118 -5.13 20.66 -1.81
CA ALA A 118 -3.83 20.52 -2.45
C ALA A 118 -2.82 20.02 -1.40
N GLY A 119 -2.50 18.73 -1.43
CA GLY A 119 -1.28 18.23 -0.83
C GLY A 119 -0.11 19.01 -1.42
N GLY A 120 0.59 19.76 -0.60
CA GLY A 120 1.86 20.39 -1.00
C GLY A 120 3.00 19.43 -0.77
N VAL A 121 4.18 19.78 -1.27
CA VAL A 121 5.43 19.04 -1.03
C VAL A 121 5.65 18.76 0.47
N LEU A 122 5.18 19.66 1.34
CA LEU A 122 5.30 19.55 2.80
C LEU A 122 4.29 18.58 3.43
N LEU A 123 3.07 18.48 2.88
CA LEU A 123 1.98 17.72 3.49
C LEU A 123 1.75 16.35 2.81
N GLY A 124 2.43 16.09 1.70
CA GLY A 124 2.21 14.89 0.90
C GLY A 124 0.87 14.89 0.15
N ASP A 125 0.62 13.81 -0.56
CA ASP A 125 -0.67 13.61 -1.21
C ASP A 125 -1.74 13.29 -0.16
N PRO A 126 -2.96 13.81 -0.30
CA PRO A 126 -4.04 13.53 0.63
C PRO A 126 -4.38 12.03 0.60
N VAL A 127 -4.50 11.43 1.77
CA VAL A 127 -4.93 10.02 1.91
C VAL A 127 -6.41 9.93 1.56
N ILE A 128 -6.74 9.07 0.61
CA ILE A 128 -8.12 8.79 0.22
C ILE A 128 -8.71 7.82 1.25
N SER A 129 -9.89 8.15 1.77
CA SER A 129 -10.62 7.27 2.67
C SER A 129 -10.97 5.94 2.00
N GLU A 130 -11.17 4.90 2.80
CA GLU A 130 -11.60 3.62 2.24
C GLU A 130 -12.98 3.75 1.58
N MET A 131 -13.17 3.01 0.49
CA MET A 131 -14.43 2.97 -0.26
C MET A 131 -15.45 2.11 0.47
N GLU A 132 -16.70 2.55 0.51
CA GLU A 132 -17.81 1.71 0.96
C GLU A 132 -18.08 0.61 -0.05
N VAL A 133 -18.02 -0.64 0.40
CA VAL A 133 -18.23 -1.83 -0.44
C VAL A 133 -19.39 -2.65 0.13
N SER A 134 -20.48 -2.75 -0.62
CA SER A 134 -21.64 -3.48 -0.15
C SER A 134 -21.38 -5.00 -0.06
N ARG A 135 -22.04 -5.65 0.89
CA ARG A 135 -21.98 -7.11 1.03
C ARG A 135 -22.40 -7.83 -0.25
N ASP A 136 -23.43 -7.33 -0.93
CA ASP A 136 -23.94 -7.94 -2.17
C ASP A 136 -22.90 -7.94 -3.29
N PHE A 137 -22.11 -6.86 -3.37
CA PHE A 137 -21.01 -6.81 -4.32
C PHE A 137 -19.92 -7.84 -3.99
N ILE A 138 -19.55 -7.97 -2.72
CA ILE A 138 -18.56 -8.96 -2.28
C ILE A 138 -19.03 -10.38 -2.58
N VAL A 139 -20.29 -10.71 -2.26
CA VAL A 139 -20.91 -12.00 -2.56
C VAL A 139 -20.93 -12.29 -4.06
N LYS A 140 -21.19 -11.26 -4.89
CA LYS A 140 -21.16 -11.39 -6.35
C LYS A 140 -19.75 -11.66 -6.90
N MET A 141 -18.72 -11.08 -6.30
CA MET A 141 -17.34 -11.22 -6.77
C MET A 141 -16.66 -12.50 -6.27
N GLU A 142 -17.05 -12.99 -5.10
CA GLU A 142 -16.45 -14.16 -4.43
C GLU A 142 -16.31 -15.39 -5.34
N PRO A 143 -17.34 -15.85 -6.11
CA PRO A 143 -17.22 -17.08 -6.92
C PRO A 143 -16.17 -17.01 -8.03
N SER A 144 -15.81 -15.81 -8.47
CA SER A 144 -14.82 -15.59 -9.54
C SER A 144 -13.36 -15.54 -9.05
N THR A 145 -13.13 -15.69 -7.74
CA THR A 145 -11.83 -15.50 -7.10
C THR A 145 -11.49 -16.64 -6.15
N ASP A 146 -10.21 -16.84 -5.87
CA ASP A 146 -9.73 -17.95 -5.04
C ASP A 146 -9.44 -17.49 -3.60
N ILE A 147 -9.14 -16.20 -3.43
CA ILE A 147 -8.81 -15.55 -2.14
C ILE A 147 -9.21 -14.08 -2.15
N ALA A 148 -9.48 -13.52 -0.98
CA ALA A 148 -9.56 -12.07 -0.80
C ALA A 148 -8.31 -11.54 -0.10
N ILE A 149 -7.85 -10.38 -0.54
CA ILE A 149 -6.78 -9.59 0.10
C ILE A 149 -7.31 -8.18 0.31
N PHE A 150 -7.14 -7.65 1.52
CA PHE A 150 -7.47 -6.26 1.84
C PHE A 150 -6.20 -5.53 2.28
N THR A 151 -5.88 -4.41 1.62
CA THR A 151 -4.74 -3.57 1.99
C THR A 151 -5.19 -2.38 2.81
N LEU A 152 -4.86 -2.40 4.09
CA LEU A 152 -5.08 -1.27 5.00
C LEU A 152 -3.93 -0.27 4.87
N SER A 153 -4.23 0.95 4.51
CA SER A 153 -3.22 1.97 4.26
C SER A 153 -3.23 3.07 5.34
N ARG A 154 -2.05 3.45 5.79
CA ARG A 154 -1.83 4.59 6.68
C ARG A 154 -0.63 5.38 6.21
N ASN A 155 -0.70 6.70 6.33
CA ASN A 155 0.42 7.56 6.03
C ASN A 155 1.02 8.15 7.32
N ALA A 156 2.33 8.27 7.38
CA ALA A 156 3.05 8.93 8.45
C ALA A 156 4.26 9.67 7.88
N GLY A 157 4.79 10.64 8.62
CA GLY A 157 5.96 11.42 8.20
C GLY A 157 6.09 12.70 9.03
N GLU A 158 6.76 13.68 8.46
CA GLU A 158 6.89 15.00 9.08
C GLU A 158 5.52 15.70 9.15
N GLY A 159 4.96 15.87 10.30
CA GLY A 159 3.65 16.55 10.44
C GLY A 159 2.94 16.22 11.73
N GLY A 160 3.38 15.22 12.44
CA GLY A 160 2.85 14.88 13.75
C GLY A 160 2.89 13.40 14.06
N ASP A 161 2.70 13.12 15.32
CA ASP A 161 2.58 11.77 15.82
C ASP A 161 1.20 11.16 15.47
N ARG A 162 1.12 9.84 15.58
CA ARG A 162 -0.14 9.12 15.49
C ARG A 162 -1.04 9.42 16.69
N TYR A 163 -2.33 9.53 16.40
CA TYR A 163 -3.37 9.72 17.41
C TYR A 163 -4.19 8.45 17.57
N ALA A 164 -4.60 8.16 18.82
CA ALA A 164 -5.51 7.05 19.11
C ALA A 164 -6.94 7.40 18.70
N LYS A 165 -7.17 7.52 17.40
CA LYS A 165 -8.48 7.83 16.80
C LYS A 165 -8.73 6.98 15.56
N ASP A 166 -9.99 6.90 15.16
CA ASP A 166 -10.42 6.18 13.98
C ASP A 166 -9.81 6.79 12.69
N GLY A 167 -9.32 5.92 11.83
CA GLY A 167 -8.66 6.28 10.58
C GLY A 167 -7.19 6.66 10.74
N ASP A 168 -6.68 6.69 11.98
CA ASP A 168 -5.26 6.88 12.26
C ASP A 168 -4.67 5.62 12.92
N TRP A 169 -4.69 5.51 14.26
CA TRP A 169 -4.23 4.31 14.97
C TRP A 169 -5.27 3.19 14.92
N THR A 170 -6.54 3.52 15.11
CA THR A 170 -7.64 2.56 15.07
C THR A 170 -8.32 2.52 13.71
N LEU A 171 -9.00 1.41 13.43
CA LEU A 171 -9.80 1.26 12.23
C LEU A 171 -11.02 2.19 12.29
N THR A 172 -11.39 2.77 11.16
CA THR A 172 -12.71 3.39 11.00
C THR A 172 -13.81 2.35 11.11
N GLY A 173 -15.05 2.78 11.35
CA GLY A 173 -16.21 1.90 11.31
C GLY A 173 -16.33 1.16 9.98
N GLN A 174 -16.11 1.88 8.88
CA GLN A 174 -16.17 1.36 7.52
C GLN A 174 -15.08 0.32 7.22
N GLU A 175 -13.84 0.56 7.62
CA GLU A 175 -12.76 -0.42 7.47
C GLU A 175 -13.06 -1.70 8.27
N ARG A 176 -13.57 -1.55 9.48
CA ARG A 176 -13.95 -2.67 10.35
C ARG A 176 -15.07 -3.52 9.74
N GLU A 177 -16.10 -2.85 9.23
CA GLU A 177 -17.23 -3.51 8.57
C GLU A 177 -16.79 -4.25 7.30
N LEU A 178 -15.95 -3.62 6.47
CA LEU A 178 -15.42 -4.23 5.25
C LEU A 178 -14.57 -5.46 5.56
N ILE A 179 -13.66 -5.38 6.52
CA ILE A 179 -12.82 -6.51 6.95
C ILE A 179 -13.70 -7.65 7.44
N GLN A 180 -14.69 -7.35 8.30
CA GLN A 180 -15.61 -8.39 8.82
C GLN A 180 -16.42 -9.03 7.71
N THR A 181 -16.96 -8.22 6.79
CA THR A 181 -17.77 -8.73 5.67
C THR A 181 -16.94 -9.62 4.73
N LEU A 182 -15.71 -9.22 4.41
CA LEU A 182 -14.80 -10.03 3.60
C LEU A 182 -14.47 -11.37 4.28
N ALA A 183 -14.14 -11.33 5.57
CA ALA A 183 -13.90 -12.54 6.35
C ALA A 183 -15.12 -13.47 6.33
N ASP A 184 -16.29 -12.95 6.62
CA ASP A 184 -17.54 -13.74 6.67
C ASP A 184 -17.87 -14.39 5.33
N VAL A 185 -17.77 -13.64 4.23
CA VAL A 185 -18.15 -14.12 2.89
C VAL A 185 -17.15 -15.18 2.40
N TYR A 186 -15.84 -14.90 2.51
CA TYR A 186 -14.83 -15.82 2.00
C TYR A 186 -14.71 -17.08 2.87
N HIS A 187 -14.77 -16.96 4.19
CA HIS A 187 -14.74 -18.13 5.08
C HIS A 187 -16.00 -19.01 4.91
N ALA A 188 -17.17 -18.41 4.71
CA ALA A 188 -18.39 -19.18 4.42
C ALA A 188 -18.29 -19.97 3.10
N ALA A 189 -17.51 -19.48 2.14
CA ALA A 189 -17.21 -20.17 0.88
C ALA A 189 -16.01 -21.15 0.99
N GLY A 190 -15.44 -21.34 2.17
CA GLY A 190 -14.25 -22.18 2.38
C GLY A 190 -12.95 -21.58 1.82
N LYS A 191 -12.96 -20.29 1.51
CA LYS A 191 -11.80 -19.56 0.97
C LYS A 191 -11.11 -18.75 2.07
N GLN A 192 -9.86 -18.37 1.80
CA GLN A 192 -9.06 -17.61 2.74
C GLN A 192 -9.20 -16.09 2.52
N PHE A 193 -8.88 -15.34 3.57
CA PHE A 193 -8.84 -13.89 3.56
C PHE A 193 -7.56 -13.39 4.26
N VAL A 194 -6.92 -12.39 3.68
CA VAL A 194 -5.67 -11.81 4.18
C VAL A 194 -5.81 -10.30 4.33
N VAL A 195 -5.31 -9.75 5.43
CA VAL A 195 -5.16 -8.30 5.64
C VAL A 195 -3.66 -7.95 5.60
N VAL A 196 -3.33 -6.91 4.83
CA VAL A 196 -1.97 -6.39 4.66
C VAL A 196 -1.91 -4.94 5.10
#